data_11e29f20e784204511b811788d9022f3
#
_entry.id   11e29f20e784204511b811788d9022f3
#
_cell.length_a   1.000
_cell.length_b   1.000
_cell.length_c   1.000
_cell.angle_alpha   90.00
_cell.angle_beta   90.00
_cell.angle_gamma   90.00
#
_symmetry.space_group_name_H-M   'P 1'
#
loop_
_entity.id
_entity.type
_entity.pdbx_description
1 polymer ?
#
loop_
_entity_poly.entity_id
_entity_poly.type
_entity_poly.pdbx_seq_one_letter_code
_entity_poly.pdbx_strand_id
1 'polypeptide(L)'
;MQWNLQSSSWKKIKMERMKARQVLSITLTLFAVFFGAGNMIFPPAMGQQAGEHYIQALAGFIVTDAGIALLGMIAVVLVGTEVSDLGELVGRRFAIFLSVCIYLLIGPLFALPRTGSVSFELAVRPYLSEPNVWWVSLIVTGIYFGLTYYLSGNPKKVVNLIGKYLTPVLLICIVLIFLACVFMEKSPHGRVQYGSIGAPRGAYAEIPFFQGMIEGYYALDGPAGLVFAIIIINAVRGYQVKTKRNIIKYTLICGAGAALILSVVYYMLTYVGAVTRTPFSNGGSLLHAVTSDLLGPAGGIVLGVAVLFACMTTSIGLTTSFADYFHELFPNVSYKKITAIVCVFSFVISNIGLDMLVKVSLPVLMMFYPVTVVLVVLSFFKKGIGSKRMVYVLGMLFAFCVAFVDGMQSAGISLGVVTEICNKLPFYDLRLGWIIPAAVGALLGLLPVWKYNRQ
;
A
#
# COMPACT_ATOMS: atom_id res chain seq x y z
N MET A 1 23.19 -62.97 -22.56
CA MET A 1 22.84 -62.02 -21.51
C MET A 1 23.39 -60.65 -21.90
N GLN A 2 22.59 -59.87 -22.61
CA GLN A 2 22.95 -58.50 -23.04
C GLN A 2 22.35 -57.50 -22.04
N TRP A 3 23.19 -56.77 -21.38
CA TRP A 3 22.80 -55.67 -20.50
C TRP A 3 22.59 -54.41 -21.35
N ASN A 4 21.33 -54.08 -21.59
CA ASN A 4 20.96 -52.79 -22.16
C ASN A 4 21.15 -51.70 -21.10
N LEU A 5 22.23 -50.96 -21.21
CA LEU A 5 22.42 -49.68 -20.53
C LEU A 5 21.51 -48.63 -21.22
N GLN A 6 20.30 -48.50 -20.72
CA GLN A 6 19.48 -47.33 -21.06
C GLN A 6 20.16 -46.09 -20.50
N SER A 7 20.69 -45.30 -21.43
CA SER A 7 21.19 -43.97 -21.18
C SER A 7 20.09 -43.11 -20.53
N SER A 8 20.24 -42.86 -19.23
CA SER A 8 19.46 -41.86 -18.51
C SER A 8 19.69 -40.50 -19.19
N SER A 9 18.76 -40.10 -20.03
CA SER A 9 18.73 -38.76 -20.57
C SER A 9 18.56 -37.79 -19.41
N TRP A 10 19.63 -37.18 -18.98
CA TRP A 10 19.60 -35.96 -18.17
C TRP A 10 18.89 -34.91 -19.01
N LYS A 11 17.55 -34.82 -18.91
CA LYS A 11 16.81 -33.67 -19.43
C LYS A 11 17.44 -32.45 -18.81
N LYS A 12 18.27 -31.71 -19.59
CA LYS A 12 18.72 -30.37 -19.25
C LYS A 12 17.49 -29.61 -18.75
N ILE A 13 17.46 -29.36 -17.45
CA ILE A 13 16.46 -28.47 -16.84
C ILE A 13 16.64 -27.14 -17.56
N LYS A 14 15.78 -26.88 -18.55
CA LYS A 14 15.78 -25.63 -19.30
C LYS A 14 15.57 -24.56 -18.23
N MET A 15 16.61 -23.78 -17.94
CA MET A 15 16.52 -22.74 -16.93
C MET A 15 15.38 -21.82 -17.38
N GLU A 16 14.31 -21.78 -16.59
CA GLU A 16 13.16 -20.89 -16.77
C GLU A 16 13.63 -19.45 -16.56
N ARG A 17 14.08 -18.79 -17.65
CA ARG A 17 14.61 -17.43 -17.61
C ARG A 17 13.61 -16.48 -18.25
N MET A 18 13.18 -15.46 -17.50
CA MET A 18 12.43 -14.34 -18.05
C MET A 18 13.38 -13.39 -18.78
N LYS A 19 12.92 -12.82 -19.89
CA LYS A 19 13.63 -11.76 -20.61
C LYS A 19 13.54 -10.44 -19.79
N ALA A 20 14.55 -9.58 -19.88
CA ALA A 20 14.58 -8.29 -19.18
C ALA A 20 13.30 -7.46 -19.44
N ARG A 21 12.79 -7.45 -20.67
CA ARG A 21 11.53 -6.77 -21.03
C ARG A 21 10.31 -7.32 -20.27
N GLN A 22 10.26 -8.62 -19.99
CA GLN A 22 9.17 -9.24 -19.24
C GLN A 22 9.26 -8.86 -17.76
N VAL A 23 10.48 -8.86 -17.18
CA VAL A 23 10.74 -8.40 -15.82
C VAL A 23 10.33 -6.93 -15.69
N LEU A 24 10.77 -6.07 -16.61
CA LEU A 24 10.39 -4.66 -16.59
C LEU A 24 8.87 -4.46 -16.70
N SER A 25 8.19 -5.23 -17.55
CA SER A 25 6.73 -5.16 -17.70
C SER A 25 6.02 -5.49 -16.37
N ILE A 26 6.45 -6.54 -15.67
CA ILE A 26 5.86 -6.91 -14.36
C ILE A 26 6.19 -5.83 -13.32
N THR A 27 7.43 -5.33 -13.30
CA THR A 27 7.86 -4.26 -12.39
C THR A 27 6.99 -3.01 -12.54
N LEU A 28 6.77 -2.55 -13.77
CA LEU A 28 5.92 -1.40 -14.07
C LEU A 28 4.44 -1.66 -13.74
N THR A 29 3.96 -2.89 -13.95
CA THR A 29 2.60 -3.28 -13.55
C THR A 29 2.44 -3.23 -12.02
N LEU A 30 3.42 -3.76 -11.27
CA LEU A 30 3.42 -3.69 -9.81
C LEU A 30 3.47 -2.24 -9.32
N PHE A 31 4.39 -1.43 -9.86
CA PHE A 31 4.43 -0.01 -9.56
C PHE A 31 3.05 0.64 -9.78
N ALA A 32 2.42 0.40 -10.94
CA ALA A 32 1.12 0.98 -11.27
C ALA A 32 -0.01 0.57 -10.32
N VAL A 33 0.02 -0.66 -9.81
CA VAL A 33 -1.01 -1.15 -8.89
C VAL A 33 -0.79 -0.61 -7.47
N PHE A 34 0.46 -0.48 -7.04
CA PHE A 34 0.81 0.13 -5.75
C PHE A 34 0.61 1.65 -5.79
N PHE A 35 1.09 2.32 -6.83
CA PHE A 35 1.05 3.78 -6.90
C PHE A 35 -0.38 4.30 -7.07
N GLY A 36 -1.06 4.50 -5.97
CA GLY A 36 -2.46 4.91 -5.89
C GLY A 36 -2.66 6.26 -5.23
N ALA A 37 -3.85 6.45 -4.72
CA ALA A 37 -4.31 7.69 -4.10
C ALA A 37 -3.43 8.15 -2.92
N GLY A 38 -3.08 7.25 -2.00
CA GLY A 38 -2.26 7.55 -0.83
C GLY A 38 -0.86 8.03 -1.22
N ASN A 39 -0.25 7.32 -2.16
CA ASN A 39 1.11 7.58 -2.65
C ASN A 39 1.26 8.94 -3.35
N MET A 40 0.16 9.52 -3.81
CA MET A 40 0.12 10.86 -4.39
C MET A 40 -0.02 11.97 -3.34
N ILE A 41 -0.72 11.72 -2.24
CA ILE A 41 -1.08 12.78 -1.29
C ILE A 41 -0.17 12.84 -0.06
N PHE A 42 0.32 11.71 0.45
CA PHE A 42 1.12 11.70 1.68
C PHE A 42 2.54 12.25 1.48
N PRO A 43 3.33 11.86 0.47
CA PRO A 43 4.69 12.36 0.33
C PRO A 43 4.80 13.88 0.21
N PRO A 44 3.99 14.60 -0.62
CA PRO A 44 4.09 16.06 -0.67
C PRO A 44 3.62 16.74 0.61
N ALA A 45 2.56 16.24 1.27
CA ALA A 45 2.12 16.77 2.56
C ALA A 45 3.21 16.60 3.63
N MET A 46 3.80 15.40 3.70
CA MET A 46 4.93 15.09 4.57
C MET A 46 6.13 16.01 4.30
N GLY A 47 6.49 16.18 3.03
CA GLY A 47 7.60 17.07 2.63
C GLY A 47 7.41 18.49 3.12
N GLN A 48 6.20 19.05 2.97
CA GLN A 48 5.88 20.40 3.43
C GLN A 48 5.99 20.55 4.96
N GLN A 49 5.62 19.51 5.72
CA GLN A 49 5.67 19.55 7.18
C GLN A 49 7.07 19.24 7.73
N ALA A 50 7.77 18.30 7.09
CA ALA A 50 9.10 17.88 7.51
C ALA A 50 10.19 18.91 7.21
N GLY A 51 9.99 19.80 6.24
CA GLY A 51 10.95 20.85 5.91
C GLY A 51 12.35 20.28 5.73
N GLU A 52 13.35 20.82 6.42
CA GLU A 52 14.77 20.39 6.35
C GLU A 52 14.98 18.91 6.70
N HIS A 53 14.06 18.30 7.44
CA HIS A 53 14.09 16.90 7.81
C HIS A 53 13.38 15.98 6.79
N TYR A 54 13.03 16.48 5.60
CA TYR A 54 12.25 15.72 4.61
C TYR A 54 12.91 14.40 4.17
N ILE A 55 14.24 14.32 4.15
CA ILE A 55 14.97 13.08 3.79
C ILE A 55 14.79 12.02 4.88
N GLN A 56 14.89 12.41 6.17
CA GLN A 56 14.69 11.47 7.27
C GLN A 56 13.24 10.97 7.30
N ALA A 57 12.27 11.87 7.11
CA ALA A 57 10.86 11.51 7.02
C ALA A 57 10.57 10.57 5.83
N LEU A 58 11.14 10.88 4.67
CA LEU A 58 11.04 10.04 3.47
C LEU A 58 11.62 8.64 3.70
N ALA A 59 12.77 8.54 4.37
CA ALA A 59 13.37 7.24 4.69
C ALA A 59 12.42 6.39 5.56
N GLY A 60 11.79 6.99 6.57
CA GLY A 60 10.78 6.33 7.40
C GLY A 60 9.55 5.89 6.58
N PHE A 61 9.06 6.77 5.72
CA PHE A 61 7.93 6.48 4.82
C PHE A 61 8.23 5.28 3.91
N ILE A 62 9.39 5.27 3.24
CA ILE A 62 9.78 4.17 2.35
C ILE A 62 9.87 2.84 3.09
N VAL A 63 10.36 2.83 4.32
CA VAL A 63 10.48 1.60 5.13
C VAL A 63 9.12 0.97 5.38
N THR A 64 8.13 1.76 5.74
CA THR A 64 6.81 1.22 6.14
C THR A 64 5.84 1.08 4.97
N ASP A 65 5.98 1.86 3.93
CA ASP A 65 5.17 1.77 2.72
C ASP A 65 5.74 0.73 1.75
N ALA A 66 6.72 1.10 0.92
CA ALA A 66 7.29 0.22 -0.09
C ALA A 66 8.05 -0.99 0.53
N GLY A 67 8.72 -0.79 1.68
CA GLY A 67 9.50 -1.82 2.35
C GLY A 67 8.62 -2.95 2.90
N ILE A 68 7.59 -2.63 3.70
CA ILE A 68 6.68 -3.64 4.26
C ILE A 68 5.84 -4.28 3.16
N ALA A 69 5.43 -3.52 2.13
CA ALA A 69 4.74 -4.09 0.98
C ALA A 69 5.57 -5.16 0.27
N LEU A 70 6.85 -4.88 0.03
CA LEU A 70 7.79 -5.84 -0.55
C LEU A 70 7.99 -7.06 0.35
N LEU A 71 8.20 -6.86 1.65
CA LEU A 71 8.37 -7.95 2.62
C LEU A 71 7.09 -8.80 2.70
N GLY A 72 5.92 -8.18 2.68
CA GLY A 72 4.62 -8.86 2.66
C GLY A 72 4.46 -9.77 1.43
N MET A 73 4.76 -9.25 0.23
CA MET A 73 4.76 -10.06 -0.98
C MET A 73 5.70 -11.27 -0.89
N ILE A 74 6.93 -11.05 -0.40
CA ILE A 74 7.92 -12.12 -0.25
C ILE A 74 7.43 -13.17 0.75
N ALA A 75 6.86 -12.73 1.88
CA ALA A 75 6.31 -13.60 2.91
C ALA A 75 5.22 -14.52 2.35
N VAL A 76 4.28 -13.98 1.58
CA VAL A 76 3.23 -14.76 0.92
C VAL A 76 3.85 -15.79 -0.02
N VAL A 77 4.78 -15.40 -0.90
CA VAL A 77 5.41 -16.32 -1.88
C VAL A 77 6.26 -17.39 -1.20
N LEU A 78 6.87 -17.11 -0.05
CA LEU A 78 7.63 -18.08 0.73
C LEU A 78 6.74 -19.14 1.38
N VAL A 79 5.61 -18.72 1.93
CA VAL A 79 4.70 -19.60 2.67
C VAL A 79 3.75 -20.34 1.71
N GLY A 80 3.17 -19.63 0.76
CA GLY A 80 2.19 -20.15 -0.17
C GLY A 80 2.01 -19.31 -1.42
N THR A 81 0.78 -18.93 -1.72
CA THR A 81 0.38 -18.11 -2.89
C THR A 81 -0.57 -16.99 -2.54
N GLU A 82 -1.19 -17.03 -1.34
CA GLU A 82 -2.24 -16.13 -0.90
C GLU A 82 -2.05 -15.67 0.55
N VAL A 83 -2.79 -14.64 0.94
CA VAL A 83 -2.81 -14.12 2.32
C VAL A 83 -3.27 -15.20 3.32
N SER A 84 -4.22 -16.03 2.92
CA SER A 84 -4.74 -17.15 3.71
C SER A 84 -3.63 -18.12 4.14
N ASP A 85 -2.66 -18.40 3.26
CA ASP A 85 -1.53 -19.30 3.56
C ASP A 85 -0.66 -18.77 4.71
N LEU A 86 -0.50 -17.46 4.84
CA LEU A 86 0.18 -16.84 5.98
C LEU A 86 -0.62 -17.02 7.27
N GLY A 87 -1.93 -16.81 7.20
CA GLY A 87 -2.82 -16.98 8.34
C GLY A 87 -2.90 -18.43 8.83
N GLU A 88 -2.71 -19.43 7.94
CA GLU A 88 -2.69 -20.85 8.29
C GLU A 88 -1.55 -21.22 9.24
N LEU A 89 -0.47 -20.42 9.32
CA LEU A 89 0.56 -20.59 10.34
C LEU A 89 -0.01 -20.52 11.77
N VAL A 90 -1.14 -19.82 11.92
CA VAL A 90 -1.89 -19.70 13.17
C VAL A 90 -3.04 -20.70 13.22
N GLY A 91 -3.75 -20.87 12.12
CA GLY A 91 -4.84 -21.83 11.95
C GLY A 91 -5.90 -21.34 10.97
N ARG A 92 -6.67 -22.29 10.42
CA ARG A 92 -7.63 -22.05 9.32
C ARG A 92 -8.66 -20.95 9.64
N ARG A 93 -9.23 -20.93 10.84
CA ARG A 93 -10.22 -19.89 11.22
C ARG A 93 -9.59 -18.51 11.28
N PHE A 94 -8.35 -18.42 11.79
CA PHE A 94 -7.62 -17.17 11.83
C PHE A 94 -7.20 -16.73 10.41
N ALA A 95 -6.83 -17.65 9.53
CA ALA A 95 -6.51 -17.36 8.14
C ALA A 95 -7.66 -16.67 7.42
N ILE A 96 -8.88 -17.19 7.57
CA ILE A 96 -10.09 -16.59 6.99
C ILE A 96 -10.32 -15.21 7.60
N PHE A 97 -10.28 -15.10 8.94
CA PHE A 97 -10.49 -13.82 9.65
C PHE A 97 -9.49 -12.76 9.20
N LEU A 98 -8.19 -13.07 9.21
CA LEU A 98 -7.13 -12.15 8.79
C LEU A 98 -7.30 -11.71 7.35
N SER A 99 -7.55 -12.67 6.44
CA SER A 99 -7.74 -12.37 5.02
C SER A 99 -8.96 -11.46 4.82
N VAL A 100 -10.09 -11.79 5.43
CA VAL A 100 -11.30 -10.95 5.36
C VAL A 100 -11.01 -9.54 5.87
N CYS A 101 -10.32 -9.40 7.02
CA CYS A 101 -9.95 -8.08 7.56
C CYS A 101 -9.06 -7.30 6.58
N ILE A 102 -8.01 -7.92 6.05
CA ILE A 102 -7.10 -7.25 5.11
C ILE A 102 -7.84 -6.84 3.83
N TYR A 103 -8.61 -7.74 3.23
CA TYR A 103 -9.38 -7.43 2.02
C TYR A 103 -10.43 -6.36 2.24
N LEU A 104 -11.08 -6.30 3.40
CA LEU A 104 -12.01 -5.23 3.76
C LEU A 104 -11.30 -3.89 3.95
N LEU A 105 -10.13 -3.87 4.63
CA LEU A 105 -9.36 -2.65 4.88
C LEU A 105 -8.88 -2.00 3.58
N ILE A 106 -8.27 -2.78 2.69
CA ILE A 106 -7.75 -2.26 1.41
C ILE A 106 -8.83 -2.16 0.33
N GLY A 107 -9.90 -2.92 0.45
CA GLY A 107 -11.07 -2.88 -0.44
C GLY A 107 -12.05 -1.80 -0.03
N PRO A 108 -13.30 -2.18 0.30
CA PRO A 108 -14.41 -1.27 0.40
C PRO A 108 -14.33 -0.26 1.55
N LEU A 109 -13.54 -0.51 2.60
CA LEU A 109 -13.54 0.38 3.77
C LEU A 109 -12.66 1.62 3.59
N PHE A 110 -11.42 1.49 3.07
CA PHE A 110 -10.48 2.61 3.07
C PHE A 110 -9.77 2.86 1.74
N ALA A 111 -8.97 1.90 1.22
CA ALA A 111 -8.12 2.22 0.06
C ALA A 111 -8.94 2.44 -1.21
N LEU A 112 -9.92 1.60 -1.48
CA LEU A 112 -10.75 1.70 -2.68
C LEU A 112 -11.62 2.97 -2.69
N PRO A 113 -12.37 3.34 -1.63
CA PRO A 113 -13.08 4.62 -1.57
C PRO A 113 -12.17 5.83 -1.73
N ARG A 114 -10.97 5.79 -1.15
CA ARG A 114 -9.97 6.86 -1.27
C ARG A 114 -9.58 7.12 -2.72
N THR A 115 -9.51 6.09 -3.58
CA THR A 115 -9.19 6.30 -5.01
C THR A 115 -10.23 7.19 -5.70
N GLY A 116 -11.51 7.03 -5.40
CA GLY A 116 -12.58 7.88 -5.92
C GLY A 116 -12.52 9.30 -5.37
N SER A 117 -12.36 9.45 -4.04
CA SER A 117 -12.27 10.77 -3.39
C SER A 117 -11.07 11.57 -3.91
N VAL A 118 -9.87 10.95 -3.98
CA VAL A 118 -8.65 11.63 -4.46
C VAL A 118 -8.79 12.00 -5.95
N SER A 119 -9.39 11.12 -6.75
CA SER A 119 -9.67 11.44 -8.16
C SER A 119 -10.57 12.67 -8.30
N PHE A 120 -11.60 12.80 -7.48
CA PHE A 120 -12.45 13.98 -7.43
C PHE A 120 -11.69 15.23 -6.96
N GLU A 121 -10.97 15.13 -5.81
CA GLU A 121 -10.28 16.26 -5.18
C GLU A 121 -9.18 16.87 -6.08
N LEU A 122 -8.46 16.04 -6.85
CA LEU A 122 -7.35 16.53 -7.68
C LEU A 122 -7.75 16.83 -9.13
N ALA A 123 -8.70 16.08 -9.69
CA ALA A 123 -9.03 16.20 -11.10
C ALA A 123 -10.23 17.12 -11.38
N VAL A 124 -11.14 17.31 -10.42
CA VAL A 124 -12.40 18.03 -10.65
C VAL A 124 -12.60 19.19 -9.69
N ARG A 125 -12.43 18.96 -8.39
CA ARG A 125 -12.67 19.95 -7.33
C ARG A 125 -12.04 21.32 -7.57
N PRO A 126 -10.78 21.44 -8.04
CA PRO A 126 -10.12 22.73 -8.22
C PRO A 126 -10.76 23.63 -9.30
N TYR A 127 -11.58 23.06 -10.17
CA TYR A 127 -12.26 23.80 -11.25
C TYR A 127 -13.69 24.22 -10.89
N LEU A 128 -14.14 23.90 -9.67
CA LEU A 128 -15.48 24.25 -9.19
C LEU A 128 -15.43 25.52 -8.34
N SER A 129 -16.19 26.52 -8.77
CA SER A 129 -16.26 27.82 -8.09
C SER A 129 -17.04 27.78 -6.77
N GLU A 130 -18.00 26.86 -6.66
CA GLU A 130 -18.89 26.75 -5.49
C GLU A 130 -18.27 25.84 -4.42
N PRO A 131 -18.32 26.23 -3.12
CA PRO A 131 -17.77 25.42 -2.02
C PRO A 131 -18.57 24.13 -1.77
N ASN A 132 -19.88 24.13 -2.05
CA ASN A 132 -20.76 23.01 -1.72
C ASN A 132 -21.28 22.29 -2.97
N VAL A 133 -20.43 21.41 -3.52
CA VAL A 133 -20.71 20.69 -4.77
C VAL A 133 -20.80 19.17 -4.55
N TRP A 134 -21.43 18.76 -3.46
CA TRP A 134 -21.58 17.34 -3.10
C TRP A 134 -22.20 16.50 -4.22
N TRP A 135 -23.15 17.05 -4.97
CA TRP A 135 -23.79 16.38 -6.11
C TRP A 135 -22.81 16.13 -7.28
N VAL A 136 -21.83 17.04 -7.48
CA VAL A 136 -20.78 16.83 -8.50
C VAL A 136 -19.87 15.69 -8.08
N SER A 137 -19.52 15.61 -6.77
CA SER A 137 -18.77 14.49 -6.22
C SER A 137 -19.49 13.16 -6.46
N LEU A 138 -20.81 13.10 -6.20
CA LEU A 138 -21.62 11.92 -6.46
C LEU A 138 -21.59 11.49 -7.94
N ILE A 139 -21.73 12.44 -8.88
CA ILE A 139 -21.69 12.12 -10.31
C ILE A 139 -20.30 11.61 -10.71
N VAL A 140 -19.23 12.32 -10.33
CA VAL A 140 -17.86 11.97 -10.71
C VAL A 140 -17.43 10.64 -10.12
N THR A 141 -17.65 10.42 -8.81
CA THR A 141 -17.34 9.16 -8.16
C THR A 141 -18.22 8.02 -8.64
N GLY A 142 -19.47 8.30 -8.99
CA GLY A 142 -20.40 7.33 -9.61
C GLY A 142 -19.88 6.86 -10.98
N ILE A 143 -19.46 7.79 -11.84
CA ILE A 143 -18.83 7.45 -13.13
C ILE A 143 -17.53 6.67 -12.88
N TYR A 144 -16.70 7.10 -11.94
CA TYR A 144 -15.43 6.46 -11.57
C TYR A 144 -15.64 5.00 -11.15
N PHE A 145 -16.53 4.73 -10.20
CA PHE A 145 -16.80 3.35 -9.74
C PHE A 145 -17.59 2.53 -10.76
N GLY A 146 -18.42 3.16 -11.61
CA GLY A 146 -19.03 2.51 -12.76
C GLY A 146 -17.99 2.02 -13.78
N LEU A 147 -16.98 2.84 -14.08
CA LEU A 147 -15.85 2.45 -14.92
C LEU A 147 -15.00 1.37 -14.24
N THR A 148 -14.73 1.50 -12.94
CA THR A 148 -14.01 0.47 -12.16
C THR A 148 -14.73 -0.87 -12.25
N TYR A 149 -16.03 -0.92 -12.04
CA TYR A 149 -16.85 -2.12 -12.18
C TYR A 149 -16.73 -2.74 -13.58
N TYR A 150 -16.92 -1.91 -14.62
CA TYR A 150 -16.85 -2.39 -16.01
C TYR A 150 -15.47 -2.95 -16.37
N LEU A 151 -14.41 -2.24 -16.01
CA LEU A 151 -13.02 -2.62 -16.31
C LEU A 151 -12.56 -3.83 -15.49
N SER A 152 -13.03 -3.99 -14.27
CA SER A 152 -12.74 -5.16 -13.40
C SER A 152 -13.37 -6.45 -13.91
N GLY A 153 -14.34 -6.37 -14.84
CA GLY A 153 -14.91 -7.55 -15.50
C GLY A 153 -13.94 -8.31 -16.43
N ASN A 154 -12.84 -7.65 -16.90
CA ASN A 154 -11.82 -8.24 -17.76
C ASN A 154 -10.39 -7.82 -17.32
N PRO A 155 -9.96 -8.22 -16.11
CA PRO A 155 -8.77 -7.64 -15.47
C PRO A 155 -7.47 -7.88 -16.28
N LYS A 156 -7.31 -9.03 -16.93
CA LYS A 156 -6.08 -9.38 -17.66
C LYS A 156 -5.76 -8.41 -18.81
N LYS A 157 -6.76 -7.92 -19.54
CA LYS A 157 -6.56 -6.96 -20.63
C LYS A 157 -6.25 -5.57 -20.07
N VAL A 158 -6.92 -5.19 -19.00
CA VAL A 158 -6.88 -3.86 -18.42
C VAL A 158 -5.55 -3.62 -17.70
N VAL A 159 -5.10 -4.55 -16.85
CA VAL A 159 -3.82 -4.46 -16.14
C VAL A 159 -2.64 -4.32 -17.11
N ASN A 160 -2.66 -5.07 -18.23
CA ASN A 160 -1.62 -4.94 -19.26
C ASN A 160 -1.65 -3.60 -19.99
N LEU A 161 -2.86 -3.09 -20.31
CA LEU A 161 -3.02 -1.79 -21.00
C LEU A 161 -2.54 -0.63 -20.10
N ILE A 162 -2.90 -0.68 -18.85
CA ILE A 162 -2.60 0.31 -17.83
C ILE A 162 -1.09 0.37 -17.58
N GLY A 163 -0.46 -0.76 -17.23
CA GLY A 163 0.98 -0.79 -16.96
C GLY A 163 1.85 -0.41 -18.15
N LYS A 164 1.36 -0.63 -19.38
CA LYS A 164 2.14 -0.34 -20.59
C LYS A 164 2.07 1.11 -21.05
N TYR A 165 0.92 1.76 -20.92
CA TYR A 165 0.68 3.10 -21.48
C TYR A 165 0.49 4.17 -20.41
N LEU A 166 -0.29 3.89 -19.36
CA LEU A 166 -0.65 4.89 -18.38
C LEU A 166 0.45 5.16 -17.36
N THR A 167 1.16 4.11 -16.93
CA THR A 167 2.27 4.26 -15.99
C THR A 167 3.40 5.14 -16.52
N PRO A 168 3.88 4.99 -17.77
CA PRO A 168 4.87 5.92 -18.32
C PRO A 168 4.40 7.38 -18.38
N VAL A 169 3.13 7.61 -18.76
CA VAL A 169 2.55 8.97 -18.80
C VAL A 169 2.55 9.59 -17.41
N LEU A 170 2.09 8.83 -16.40
CA LEU A 170 2.09 9.27 -15.00
C LEU A 170 3.50 9.62 -14.51
N LEU A 171 4.48 8.75 -14.75
CA LEU A 171 5.86 8.99 -14.35
C LEU A 171 6.43 10.26 -15.04
N ILE A 172 6.16 10.45 -16.32
CA ILE A 172 6.57 11.65 -17.05
C ILE A 172 5.96 12.90 -16.43
N CYS A 173 4.66 12.88 -16.09
CA CYS A 173 4.00 14.02 -15.43
C CYS A 173 4.68 14.38 -14.11
N ILE A 174 4.97 13.37 -13.25
CA ILE A 174 5.62 13.60 -11.96
C ILE A 174 7.03 14.16 -12.14
N VAL A 175 7.81 13.60 -13.09
CA VAL A 175 9.16 14.11 -13.41
C VAL A 175 9.10 15.55 -13.88
N LEU A 176 8.15 15.91 -14.74
CA LEU A 176 7.99 17.29 -15.22
C LEU A 176 7.66 18.26 -14.08
N ILE A 177 6.76 17.88 -13.16
CA ILE A 177 6.43 18.70 -11.98
C ILE A 177 7.68 18.88 -11.10
N PHE A 178 8.40 17.79 -10.83
CA PHE A 178 9.63 17.83 -10.03
C PHE A 178 10.70 18.73 -10.67
N LEU A 179 10.99 18.53 -11.95
CA LEU A 179 11.97 19.34 -12.67
C LEU A 179 11.56 20.81 -12.70
N ALA A 180 10.28 21.10 -12.89
CA ALA A 180 9.78 22.47 -12.83
C ALA A 180 10.04 23.09 -11.45
N CYS A 181 9.81 22.36 -10.35
CA CYS A 181 10.13 22.83 -8.99
C CYS A 181 11.63 23.02 -8.74
N VAL A 182 12.50 22.19 -9.35
CA VAL A 182 13.96 22.30 -9.18
C VAL A 182 14.54 23.51 -9.93
N PHE A 183 14.03 23.78 -11.13
CA PHE A 183 14.62 24.81 -12.02
C PHE A 183 13.92 26.17 -11.94
N MET A 184 12.73 26.26 -11.37
CA MET A 184 12.00 27.53 -11.23
C MET A 184 12.18 28.11 -9.81
N GLU A 185 13.02 29.11 -9.68
CA GLU A 185 13.26 29.81 -8.41
C GLU A 185 12.08 30.67 -7.96
N LYS A 186 11.21 31.09 -8.86
CA LYS A 186 10.07 31.98 -8.59
C LYS A 186 8.79 31.46 -9.21
N SER A 187 7.67 31.69 -8.53
CA SER A 187 6.34 31.39 -9.04
C SER A 187 6.06 32.16 -10.34
N PRO A 188 5.82 31.48 -11.48
CA PRO A 188 5.51 32.15 -12.74
C PRO A 188 4.19 32.92 -12.70
N HIS A 189 3.23 32.47 -11.89
CA HIS A 189 1.87 33.03 -11.80
C HIS A 189 1.58 33.67 -10.42
N GLY A 190 2.54 33.66 -9.48
CA GLY A 190 2.40 34.29 -8.16
C GLY A 190 1.40 33.60 -7.21
N ARG A 191 0.98 32.38 -7.52
CA ARG A 191 -0.05 31.64 -6.75
C ARG A 191 0.55 30.82 -5.61
N VAL A 192 1.77 30.35 -5.78
CA VAL A 192 2.47 29.52 -4.82
C VAL A 192 3.82 30.15 -4.50
N GLN A 193 4.15 30.24 -3.23
CA GLN A 193 5.48 30.69 -2.81
C GLN A 193 6.42 29.51 -2.73
N TYR A 194 7.50 29.58 -3.47
CA TYR A 194 8.62 28.65 -3.40
C TYR A 194 9.78 29.32 -2.67
N GLY A 195 10.67 28.53 -2.09
CA GLY A 195 11.84 29.09 -1.41
C GLY A 195 12.75 28.04 -0.82
N SER A 196 13.76 28.48 -0.06
CA SER A 196 14.59 27.57 0.72
C SER A 196 13.72 26.67 1.59
N ILE A 197 14.11 25.40 1.73
CA ILE A 197 13.39 24.42 2.54
C ILE A 197 13.19 24.97 3.97
N GLY A 198 11.97 24.83 4.51
CA GLY A 198 11.60 25.42 5.80
C GLY A 198 12.00 24.61 7.00
N ALA A 199 11.83 25.21 8.20
CA ALA A 199 11.96 24.49 9.44
C ALA A 199 10.89 23.39 9.57
N PRO A 200 11.22 22.23 10.15
CA PRO A 200 10.28 21.15 10.39
C PRO A 200 9.19 21.57 11.39
N ARG A 201 7.98 21.00 11.26
CA ARG A 201 6.82 21.32 12.09
C ARG A 201 6.36 20.10 12.89
N GLY A 202 5.82 20.33 14.08
CA GLY A 202 5.26 19.29 14.94
C GLY A 202 6.26 18.16 15.20
N ALA A 203 5.80 16.91 15.13
CA ALA A 203 6.61 15.73 15.38
C ALA A 203 7.81 15.56 14.42
N TYR A 204 7.80 16.20 13.26
CA TYR A 204 8.96 16.15 12.34
C TYR A 204 10.18 16.91 12.84
N ALA A 205 10.02 17.81 13.83
CA ALA A 205 11.15 18.48 14.45
C ALA A 205 11.97 17.54 15.35
N GLU A 206 11.31 16.63 16.03
CA GLU A 206 11.90 15.73 17.02
C GLU A 206 12.18 14.32 16.51
N ILE A 207 11.19 13.75 15.81
CA ILE A 207 11.21 12.33 15.38
C ILE A 207 10.88 12.17 13.89
N PRO A 208 11.57 12.86 12.96
CA PRO A 208 11.20 12.90 11.55
C PRO A 208 11.11 11.51 10.89
N PHE A 209 12.06 10.62 11.17
CA PHE A 209 12.05 9.26 10.62
C PHE A 209 10.82 8.47 11.07
N PHE A 210 10.50 8.49 12.36
CA PHE A 210 9.37 7.74 12.91
C PHE A 210 8.03 8.34 12.51
N GLN A 211 7.95 9.67 12.41
CA GLN A 211 6.76 10.32 11.86
C GLN A 211 6.54 9.92 10.39
N GLY A 212 7.62 9.87 9.60
CA GLY A 212 7.56 9.33 8.23
C GLY A 212 7.09 7.88 8.16
N MET A 213 7.50 7.02 9.11
CA MET A 213 6.99 5.65 9.21
C MET A 213 5.48 5.61 9.43
N ILE A 214 4.93 6.50 10.25
CA ILE A 214 3.49 6.61 10.50
C ILE A 214 2.77 7.02 9.22
N GLU A 215 3.27 8.00 8.49
CA GLU A 215 2.71 8.41 7.20
C GLU A 215 2.70 7.27 6.18
N GLY A 216 3.74 6.41 6.17
CA GLY A 216 3.78 5.22 5.33
C GLY A 216 2.70 4.19 5.68
N TYR A 217 2.29 4.07 6.95
CA TYR A 217 1.15 3.23 7.32
C TYR A 217 -0.16 3.73 6.69
N TYR A 218 -0.33 5.05 6.54
CA TYR A 218 -1.54 5.64 5.97
C TYR A 218 -1.67 5.40 4.46
N ALA A 219 -0.57 5.16 3.76
CA ALA A 219 -0.58 4.85 2.34
C ALA A 219 -1.28 3.50 2.04
N LEU A 220 -1.28 2.54 3.00
CA LEU A 220 -1.91 1.21 2.92
C LEU A 220 -1.18 0.18 2.04
N ASP A 221 0.00 0.49 1.52
CA ASP A 221 0.73 -0.40 0.63
C ASP A 221 1.23 -1.67 1.35
N GLY A 222 1.52 -1.61 2.65
CA GLY A 222 1.93 -2.76 3.43
C GLY A 222 0.91 -3.93 3.38
N PRO A 223 -0.34 -3.74 3.83
CA PRO A 223 -1.40 -4.71 3.65
C PRO A 223 -1.70 -5.05 2.19
N ALA A 224 -1.64 -4.06 1.28
CA ALA A 224 -1.83 -4.27 -0.14
C ALA A 224 -0.76 -5.20 -0.74
N GLY A 225 0.47 -5.15 -0.25
CA GLY A 225 1.56 -6.04 -0.65
C GLY A 225 1.24 -7.52 -0.45
N LEU A 226 0.54 -7.87 0.63
CA LEU A 226 0.08 -9.23 0.86
C LEU A 226 -0.91 -9.70 -0.22
N VAL A 227 -1.85 -8.82 -0.57
CA VAL A 227 -2.90 -9.12 -1.56
C VAL A 227 -2.34 -9.13 -2.98
N PHE A 228 -1.46 -8.18 -3.31
CA PHE A 228 -0.87 -8.09 -4.65
C PHE A 228 0.18 -9.16 -4.94
N ALA A 229 0.59 -9.94 -3.94
CA ALA A 229 1.46 -11.10 -4.13
C ALA A 229 0.90 -12.08 -5.17
N ILE A 230 -0.41 -12.32 -5.20
CA ILE A 230 -1.05 -13.19 -6.18
C ILE A 230 -0.93 -12.65 -7.60
N ILE A 231 -1.01 -11.32 -7.78
CA ILE A 231 -0.89 -10.67 -9.09
C ILE A 231 0.49 -10.96 -9.69
N ILE A 232 1.56 -10.79 -8.90
CA ILE A 232 2.92 -11.06 -9.38
C ILE A 232 3.17 -12.54 -9.62
N ILE A 233 2.68 -13.42 -8.73
CA ILE A 233 2.79 -14.87 -8.88
C ILE A 233 2.15 -15.30 -10.21
N ASN A 234 0.94 -14.82 -10.48
CA ASN A 234 0.20 -15.14 -11.70
C ASN A 234 0.87 -14.55 -12.95
N ALA A 235 1.40 -13.33 -12.86
CA ALA A 235 2.15 -12.70 -13.95
C ALA A 235 3.42 -13.49 -14.29
N VAL A 236 4.21 -13.90 -13.27
CA VAL A 236 5.42 -14.70 -13.44
C VAL A 236 5.09 -16.10 -14.01
N ARG A 237 4.04 -16.75 -13.49
CA ARG A 237 3.57 -18.05 -14.01
C ARG A 237 3.08 -17.96 -15.46
N GLY A 238 2.49 -16.85 -15.86
CA GLY A 238 2.07 -16.57 -17.24
C GLY A 238 3.23 -16.61 -18.25
N TYR A 239 4.45 -16.33 -17.80
CA TYR A 239 5.67 -16.49 -18.61
C TYR A 239 6.31 -17.89 -18.49
N GLN A 240 5.53 -18.91 -18.13
CA GLN A 240 5.96 -20.31 -18.01
C GLN A 240 7.02 -20.58 -16.95
N VAL A 241 7.14 -19.70 -15.95
CA VAL A 241 7.96 -19.94 -14.75
C VAL A 241 7.13 -20.76 -13.76
N LYS A 242 7.52 -22.01 -13.50
CA LYS A 242 6.77 -22.96 -12.66
C LYS A 242 7.48 -23.30 -11.35
N THR A 243 8.81 -23.21 -11.35
CA THR A 243 9.62 -23.59 -10.18
C THR A 243 9.48 -22.57 -9.06
N LYS A 244 9.11 -23.01 -7.84
CA LYS A 244 8.94 -22.15 -6.66
C LYS A 244 10.14 -21.22 -6.44
N ARG A 245 11.37 -21.75 -6.58
CA ARG A 245 12.61 -20.96 -6.46
C ARG A 245 12.67 -19.79 -7.46
N ASN A 246 12.28 -20.04 -8.72
CA ASN A 246 12.29 -19.00 -9.75
C ASN A 246 11.14 -18.00 -9.56
N ILE A 247 9.96 -18.45 -9.10
CA ILE A 247 8.86 -17.55 -8.75
C ILE A 247 9.31 -16.60 -7.64
N ILE A 248 9.90 -17.10 -6.54
CA ILE A 248 10.44 -16.27 -5.46
C ILE A 248 11.49 -15.28 -6.01
N LYS A 249 12.44 -15.77 -6.84
CA LYS A 249 13.48 -14.92 -7.43
C LYS A 249 12.90 -13.76 -8.23
N TYR A 250 11.93 -14.04 -9.13
CA TYR A 250 11.34 -13.00 -9.96
C TYR A 250 10.40 -12.08 -9.19
N THR A 251 9.73 -12.59 -8.15
CA THR A 251 8.98 -11.74 -7.21
C THR A 251 9.90 -10.75 -6.51
N LEU A 252 11.05 -11.22 -6.02
CA LEU A 252 12.07 -10.35 -5.41
C LEU A 252 12.58 -9.29 -6.39
N ILE A 253 12.96 -9.68 -7.61
CA ILE A 253 13.52 -8.76 -8.60
C ILE A 253 12.47 -7.71 -9.02
N CYS A 254 11.26 -8.16 -9.38
CA CYS A 254 10.21 -7.24 -9.82
C CYS A 254 9.67 -6.38 -8.67
N GLY A 255 9.53 -6.95 -7.47
CA GLY A 255 9.10 -6.21 -6.27
C GLY A 255 10.12 -5.17 -5.84
N ALA A 256 11.42 -5.52 -5.79
CA ALA A 256 12.48 -4.57 -5.50
C ALA A 256 12.58 -3.47 -6.56
N GLY A 257 12.39 -3.81 -7.83
CA GLY A 257 12.33 -2.82 -8.91
C GLY A 257 11.15 -1.86 -8.75
N ALA A 258 9.97 -2.36 -8.40
CA ALA A 258 8.79 -1.53 -8.13
C ALA A 258 9.00 -0.64 -6.90
N ALA A 259 9.53 -1.18 -5.79
CA ALA A 259 9.86 -0.42 -4.59
C ALA A 259 10.90 0.69 -4.87
N LEU A 260 11.89 0.43 -5.74
CA LEU A 260 12.86 1.45 -6.14
C LEU A 260 12.19 2.59 -6.93
N ILE A 261 11.34 2.26 -7.90
CA ILE A 261 10.61 3.27 -8.68
C ILE A 261 9.69 4.09 -7.75
N LEU A 262 8.96 3.42 -6.82
CA LEU A 262 8.15 4.10 -5.80
C LEU A 262 8.99 5.05 -4.96
N SER A 263 10.16 4.62 -4.47
CA SER A 263 11.06 5.43 -3.64
C SER A 263 11.55 6.68 -4.38
N VAL A 264 11.88 6.56 -5.67
CA VAL A 264 12.29 7.70 -6.50
C VAL A 264 11.13 8.68 -6.70
N VAL A 265 9.92 8.17 -6.95
CA VAL A 265 8.72 9.00 -7.09
C VAL A 265 8.39 9.70 -5.77
N TYR A 266 8.47 8.99 -4.64
CA TYR A 266 8.25 9.59 -3.32
C TYR A 266 9.27 10.69 -3.01
N TYR A 267 10.54 10.50 -3.38
CA TYR A 267 11.55 11.55 -3.27
C TYR A 267 11.13 12.81 -4.04
N MET A 268 10.72 12.65 -5.31
CA MET A 268 10.30 13.79 -6.14
C MET A 268 9.10 14.51 -5.52
N LEU A 269 8.07 13.78 -5.09
CA LEU A 269 6.87 14.36 -4.49
C LEU A 269 7.13 15.01 -3.13
N THR A 270 7.96 14.38 -2.28
CA THR A 270 8.36 14.93 -0.99
C THR A 270 9.16 16.21 -1.15
N TYR A 271 10.08 16.26 -2.12
CA TYR A 271 10.85 17.46 -2.44
C TYR A 271 9.95 18.62 -2.90
N VAL A 272 8.98 18.34 -3.79
CA VAL A 272 7.98 19.34 -4.21
C VAL A 272 7.25 19.92 -3.00
N GLY A 273 6.87 19.09 -2.04
CA GLY A 273 6.28 19.56 -0.77
C GLY A 273 7.25 20.41 0.05
N ALA A 274 8.49 19.96 0.23
CA ALA A 274 9.50 20.62 1.07
C ALA A 274 9.85 22.04 0.60
N VAL A 275 9.87 22.28 -0.70
CA VAL A 275 10.16 23.62 -1.28
C VAL A 275 8.94 24.53 -1.35
N THR A 276 7.72 24.00 -1.11
CA THR A 276 6.47 24.74 -1.15
C THR A 276 6.19 25.43 0.19
N ARG A 277 6.19 26.76 0.21
CA ARG A 277 5.99 27.59 1.41
C ARG A 277 4.54 27.87 1.73
N THR A 278 3.71 28.02 0.69
CA THR A 278 2.27 28.23 0.85
C THR A 278 1.65 27.03 1.57
N PRO A 279 0.96 27.22 2.72
CA PRO A 279 0.37 26.11 3.45
C PRO A 279 -0.85 25.55 2.70
N PHE A 280 -0.97 24.22 2.67
CA PHE A 280 -2.11 23.50 2.09
C PHE A 280 -2.69 22.52 3.12
N SER A 281 -3.98 22.22 3.00
CA SER A 281 -4.69 21.30 3.89
C SER A 281 -4.25 19.84 3.70
N ASN A 282 -3.91 19.48 2.46
CA ASN A 282 -3.46 18.12 2.11
C ASN A 282 -2.53 18.15 0.88
N GLY A 283 -1.82 17.05 0.66
CA GLY A 283 -0.86 16.97 -0.45
C GLY A 283 -1.49 17.00 -1.84
N GLY A 284 -2.79 16.68 -1.95
CA GLY A 284 -3.51 16.78 -3.21
C GLY A 284 -3.69 18.22 -3.65
N SER A 285 -4.21 19.08 -2.74
CA SER A 285 -4.35 20.51 -2.99
C SER A 285 -3.01 21.18 -3.25
N LEU A 286 -1.95 20.76 -2.54
CA LEU A 286 -0.58 21.21 -2.79
C LEU A 286 -0.13 20.90 -4.21
N LEU A 287 -0.21 19.63 -4.63
CA LEU A 287 0.23 19.22 -5.96
C LEU A 287 -0.54 19.93 -7.08
N HIS A 288 -1.87 20.08 -6.92
CA HIS A 288 -2.67 20.80 -7.89
C HIS A 288 -2.23 22.26 -7.99
N ALA A 289 -2.09 22.96 -6.84
CA ALA A 289 -1.68 24.36 -6.82
C ALA A 289 -0.29 24.56 -7.45
N VAL A 290 0.69 23.71 -7.06
CA VAL A 290 2.05 23.74 -7.62
C VAL A 290 2.03 23.50 -9.13
N THR A 291 1.32 22.48 -9.58
CA THR A 291 1.27 22.13 -11.01
C THR A 291 0.61 23.22 -11.84
N SER A 292 -0.48 23.79 -11.33
CA SER A 292 -1.21 24.88 -11.99
C SER A 292 -0.40 26.19 -11.98
N ASP A 293 0.43 26.42 -10.98
CA ASP A 293 1.29 27.59 -10.91
C ASP A 293 2.52 27.47 -11.84
N LEU A 294 3.14 26.28 -11.90
CA LEU A 294 4.33 26.06 -12.71
C LEU A 294 4.03 25.86 -14.21
N LEU A 295 2.98 25.12 -14.53
CA LEU A 295 2.64 24.68 -15.89
C LEU A 295 1.36 25.34 -16.44
N GLY A 296 0.80 26.30 -15.69
CA GLY A 296 -0.46 26.96 -16.04
C GLY A 296 -1.69 26.03 -15.93
N PRO A 297 -2.86 26.45 -16.42
CA PRO A 297 -4.10 25.66 -16.34
C PRO A 297 -3.99 24.27 -17.00
N ALA A 298 -3.19 24.14 -18.05
CA ALA A 298 -2.94 22.86 -18.70
C ALA A 298 -2.22 21.86 -17.78
N GLY A 299 -1.32 22.36 -16.90
CA GLY A 299 -0.63 21.53 -15.91
C GLY A 299 -1.61 20.89 -14.93
N GLY A 300 -2.58 21.64 -14.42
CA GLY A 300 -3.62 21.10 -13.53
C GLY A 300 -4.46 19.99 -14.20
N ILE A 301 -4.79 20.15 -15.50
CA ILE A 301 -5.49 19.11 -16.26
C ILE A 301 -4.63 17.85 -16.41
N VAL A 302 -3.34 18.03 -16.77
CA VAL A 302 -2.40 16.90 -16.91
C VAL A 302 -2.25 16.14 -15.59
N LEU A 303 -2.12 16.86 -14.46
CA LEU A 303 -2.09 16.24 -13.14
C LEU A 303 -3.40 15.49 -12.86
N GLY A 304 -4.55 16.11 -13.08
CA GLY A 304 -5.87 15.49 -12.86
C GLY A 304 -6.02 14.18 -13.62
N VAL A 305 -5.65 14.19 -14.91
CA VAL A 305 -5.64 12.96 -15.74
C VAL A 305 -4.66 11.91 -15.20
N ALA A 306 -3.46 12.31 -14.82
CA ALA A 306 -2.45 11.40 -14.27
C ALA A 306 -2.94 10.73 -12.96
N VAL A 307 -3.54 11.52 -12.06
CA VAL A 307 -4.12 11.03 -10.81
C VAL A 307 -5.29 10.09 -11.07
N LEU A 308 -6.21 10.47 -11.96
CA LEU A 308 -7.35 9.63 -12.30
C LEU A 308 -6.90 8.26 -12.80
N PHE A 309 -5.88 8.21 -13.63
CA PHE A 309 -5.31 6.96 -14.10
C PHE A 309 -4.58 6.17 -13.01
N ALA A 310 -3.77 6.81 -12.18
CA ALA A 310 -3.11 6.17 -11.04
C ALA A 310 -4.14 5.53 -10.11
N CYS A 311 -5.17 6.29 -9.71
CA CYS A 311 -6.24 5.80 -8.86
C CYS A 311 -7.04 4.67 -9.53
N MET A 312 -7.32 4.77 -10.84
CA MET A 312 -8.07 3.75 -11.58
C MET A 312 -7.32 2.42 -11.63
N THR A 313 -5.97 2.43 -11.79
CA THR A 313 -5.16 1.21 -11.81
C THR A 313 -5.25 0.47 -10.49
N THR A 314 -5.04 1.20 -9.39
CA THR A 314 -5.16 0.65 -8.03
C THR A 314 -6.58 0.17 -7.75
N SER A 315 -7.59 0.95 -8.15
CA SER A 315 -9.00 0.61 -7.96
C SER A 315 -9.37 -0.71 -8.64
N ILE A 316 -8.93 -0.92 -9.89
CA ILE A 316 -9.17 -2.18 -10.62
C ILE A 316 -8.42 -3.34 -9.96
N GLY A 317 -7.16 -3.14 -9.58
CA GLY A 317 -6.35 -4.15 -8.89
C GLY A 317 -6.98 -4.61 -7.58
N LEU A 318 -7.41 -3.67 -6.74
CA LEU A 318 -8.07 -3.94 -5.45
C LEU A 318 -9.42 -4.63 -5.65
N THR A 319 -10.24 -4.11 -6.56
CA THR A 319 -11.59 -4.66 -6.85
C THR A 319 -11.49 -6.10 -7.36
N THR A 320 -10.55 -6.39 -8.27
CA THR A 320 -10.38 -7.74 -8.80
C THR A 320 -9.86 -8.70 -7.75
N SER A 321 -8.84 -8.31 -6.98
CA SER A 321 -8.30 -9.15 -5.90
C SER A 321 -9.34 -9.42 -4.82
N PHE A 322 -10.16 -8.42 -4.47
CA PHE A 322 -11.28 -8.57 -3.56
C PHE A 322 -12.32 -9.55 -4.10
N ALA A 323 -12.73 -9.36 -5.36
CA ALA A 323 -13.75 -10.19 -5.97
C ALA A 323 -13.30 -11.64 -6.17
N ASP A 324 -12.04 -11.87 -6.54
CA ASP A 324 -11.45 -13.22 -6.65
C ASP A 324 -11.49 -13.94 -5.30
N TYR A 325 -10.99 -13.31 -4.23
CA TYR A 325 -10.96 -13.90 -2.90
C TYR A 325 -12.37 -14.21 -2.36
N PHE A 326 -13.30 -13.25 -2.45
CA PHE A 326 -14.65 -13.44 -1.92
C PHE A 326 -15.50 -14.38 -2.78
N HIS A 327 -15.23 -14.51 -4.07
CA HIS A 327 -15.86 -15.51 -4.92
C HIS A 327 -15.40 -16.93 -4.55
N GLU A 328 -14.12 -17.11 -4.19
CA GLU A 328 -13.61 -18.38 -3.69
C GLU A 328 -14.21 -18.71 -2.29
N LEU A 329 -14.33 -17.72 -1.42
CA LEU A 329 -14.90 -17.89 -0.09
C LEU A 329 -16.42 -18.17 -0.13
N PHE A 330 -17.14 -17.57 -1.09
CA PHE A 330 -18.58 -17.69 -1.30
C PHE A 330 -18.93 -18.11 -2.73
N PRO A 331 -18.73 -19.39 -3.12
CA PRO A 331 -18.91 -19.85 -4.51
C PRO A 331 -20.32 -19.63 -5.07
N ASN A 332 -21.32 -19.53 -4.21
CA ASN A 332 -22.73 -19.29 -4.60
C ASN A 332 -22.99 -17.82 -5.02
N VAL A 333 -22.06 -16.90 -4.75
CA VAL A 333 -22.17 -15.51 -5.16
C VAL A 333 -21.31 -15.27 -6.40
N SER A 334 -21.91 -14.83 -7.49
CA SER A 334 -21.15 -14.61 -8.72
C SER A 334 -20.13 -13.48 -8.57
N TYR A 335 -18.97 -13.64 -9.23
CA TYR A 335 -17.90 -12.64 -9.28
C TYR A 335 -18.45 -11.22 -9.62
N LYS A 336 -19.36 -11.11 -10.60
CA LYS A 336 -19.97 -9.84 -10.98
C LYS A 336 -20.78 -9.19 -9.85
N LYS A 337 -21.48 -9.99 -9.04
CA LYS A 337 -22.24 -9.46 -7.88
C LYS A 337 -21.29 -8.93 -6.81
N ILE A 338 -20.20 -9.64 -6.51
CA ILE A 338 -19.20 -9.20 -5.53
C ILE A 338 -18.55 -7.91 -6.00
N THR A 339 -18.14 -7.84 -7.27
CA THR A 339 -17.57 -6.63 -7.89
C THR A 339 -18.55 -5.44 -7.81
N ALA A 340 -19.84 -5.68 -8.08
CA ALA A 340 -20.85 -4.63 -7.98
C ALA A 340 -21.02 -4.13 -6.53
N ILE A 341 -21.12 -5.06 -5.57
CA ILE A 341 -21.27 -4.72 -4.14
C ILE A 341 -20.10 -3.87 -3.66
N VAL A 342 -18.86 -4.28 -3.95
CA VAL A 342 -17.68 -3.55 -3.50
C VAL A 342 -17.57 -2.17 -4.16
N CYS A 343 -17.91 -2.04 -5.44
CA CYS A 343 -17.91 -0.75 -6.13
C CYS A 343 -19.01 0.19 -5.60
N VAL A 344 -20.23 -0.29 -5.38
CA VAL A 344 -21.32 0.51 -4.82
C VAL A 344 -21.02 0.96 -3.40
N PHE A 345 -20.51 0.05 -2.56
CA PHE A 345 -20.14 0.39 -1.20
C PHE A 345 -19.02 1.45 -1.17
N SER A 346 -17.99 1.25 -1.99
CA SER A 346 -16.86 2.20 -2.10
C SER A 346 -17.30 3.56 -2.65
N PHE A 347 -18.24 3.57 -3.59
CA PHE A 347 -18.87 4.79 -4.08
C PHE A 347 -19.55 5.57 -2.94
N VAL A 348 -20.36 4.92 -2.12
CA VAL A 348 -21.03 5.57 -0.98
C VAL A 348 -20.00 6.12 0.01
N ILE A 349 -19.01 5.33 0.39
CA ILE A 349 -17.98 5.71 1.36
C ILE A 349 -17.09 6.85 0.79
N SER A 350 -16.78 6.85 -0.50
CA SER A 350 -15.92 7.89 -1.11
C SER A 350 -16.49 9.30 -0.97
N ASN A 351 -17.82 9.43 -0.83
CA ASN A 351 -18.52 10.71 -0.73
C ASN A 351 -18.60 11.30 0.69
N ILE A 352 -18.02 10.63 1.70
CA ILE A 352 -17.85 11.26 3.03
C ILE A 352 -16.69 12.28 3.06
N GLY A 353 -15.89 12.37 1.99
CA GLY A 353 -14.77 13.28 1.82
C GLY A 353 -13.43 12.66 2.21
N LEU A 354 -12.36 13.14 1.54
CA LEU A 354 -11.01 12.60 1.68
C LEU A 354 -10.48 12.71 3.11
N ASP A 355 -10.59 13.89 3.72
CA ASP A 355 -10.04 14.15 5.06
C ASP A 355 -10.71 13.28 6.12
N MET A 356 -12.03 13.06 6.00
CA MET A 356 -12.77 12.18 6.92
C MET A 356 -12.39 10.72 6.72
N LEU A 357 -12.22 10.27 5.46
CA LEU A 357 -11.73 8.93 5.15
C LEU A 357 -10.37 8.66 5.79
N VAL A 358 -9.43 9.59 5.67
CA VAL A 358 -8.11 9.47 6.30
C VAL A 358 -8.25 9.41 7.81
N LYS A 359 -9.00 10.34 8.41
CA LYS A 359 -9.21 10.41 9.87
C LYS A 359 -9.80 9.13 10.46
N VAL A 360 -10.79 8.54 9.80
CA VAL A 360 -11.45 7.31 10.27
C VAL A 360 -10.58 6.06 10.04
N SER A 361 -9.78 6.04 8.98
CA SER A 361 -8.92 4.89 8.69
C SER A 361 -7.74 4.76 9.67
N LEU A 362 -7.25 5.86 10.20
CA LEU A 362 -6.06 5.98 11.04
C LEU A 362 -6.08 5.04 12.26
N PRO A 363 -7.09 5.10 13.14
CA PRO A 363 -7.18 4.24 14.32
C PRO A 363 -7.16 2.75 13.96
N VAL A 364 -7.90 2.39 12.93
CA VAL A 364 -8.02 0.99 12.49
C VAL A 364 -6.68 0.48 11.94
N LEU A 365 -5.98 1.32 11.17
CA LEU A 365 -4.66 0.97 10.63
C LEU A 365 -3.62 0.79 11.74
N MET A 366 -3.63 1.67 12.76
CA MET A 366 -2.75 1.54 13.92
C MET A 366 -2.96 0.23 14.67
N MET A 367 -4.18 -0.30 14.69
CA MET A 367 -4.47 -1.60 15.32
C MET A 367 -3.99 -2.79 14.47
N PHE A 368 -4.20 -2.74 13.16
CA PHE A 368 -3.95 -3.90 12.28
C PHE A 368 -2.54 -3.98 11.71
N TYR A 369 -1.87 -2.86 11.49
CA TYR A 369 -0.55 -2.83 10.87
C TYR A 369 0.50 -3.59 11.69
N PRO A 370 0.63 -3.38 13.01
CA PRO A 370 1.58 -4.13 13.85
C PRO A 370 1.36 -5.64 13.78
N VAL A 371 0.11 -6.10 13.84
CA VAL A 371 -0.23 -7.54 13.76
C VAL A 371 0.23 -8.13 12.42
N THR A 372 -0.03 -7.40 11.34
CA THR A 372 0.39 -7.81 9.99
C THR A 372 1.91 -7.87 9.87
N VAL A 373 2.61 -6.85 10.39
CA VAL A 373 4.08 -6.81 10.38
C VAL A 373 4.69 -7.97 11.18
N VAL A 374 4.16 -8.26 12.37
CA VAL A 374 4.61 -9.40 13.21
C VAL A 374 4.43 -10.71 12.47
N LEU A 375 3.28 -10.93 11.84
CA LEU A 375 3.04 -12.15 11.06
C LEU A 375 4.01 -12.28 9.88
N VAL A 376 4.22 -11.20 9.14
CA VAL A 376 5.18 -11.15 8.01
C VAL A 376 6.58 -11.47 8.51
N VAL A 377 7.07 -10.80 9.56
CA VAL A 377 8.41 -11.03 10.12
C VAL A 377 8.58 -12.47 10.60
N LEU A 378 7.64 -12.98 11.39
CA LEU A 378 7.70 -14.36 11.90
C LEU A 378 7.66 -15.41 10.77
N SER A 379 7.01 -15.11 9.64
CA SER A 379 6.94 -16.01 8.50
C SER A 379 8.32 -16.30 7.87
N PHE A 380 9.25 -15.35 7.91
CA PHE A 380 10.63 -15.56 7.45
C PHE A 380 11.39 -16.58 8.32
N PHE A 381 11.02 -16.69 9.58
CA PHE A 381 11.61 -17.66 10.53
C PHE A 381 10.87 -18.99 10.57
N LYS A 382 9.92 -19.23 9.66
CA LYS A 382 9.10 -20.47 9.61
C LYS A 382 9.92 -21.74 9.71
N LYS A 383 11.10 -21.82 9.06
CA LYS A 383 11.98 -22.98 9.12
C LYS A 383 12.51 -23.25 10.53
N GLY A 384 12.86 -22.21 11.29
CA GLY A 384 13.36 -22.33 12.67
C GLY A 384 12.24 -22.52 13.70
N ILE A 385 11.11 -21.86 13.48
CA ILE A 385 9.92 -21.96 14.36
C ILE A 385 9.23 -23.33 14.21
N GLY A 386 9.29 -23.92 13.01
CA GLY A 386 8.65 -25.20 12.72
C GLY A 386 7.12 -25.11 12.83
N SER A 387 6.51 -26.09 13.51
CA SER A 387 5.06 -26.17 13.69
C SER A 387 4.55 -25.50 14.97
N LYS A 388 5.36 -24.66 15.63
CA LYS A 388 5.01 -24.01 16.90
C LYS A 388 4.03 -22.84 16.68
N ARG A 389 2.76 -23.17 16.54
CA ARG A 389 1.68 -22.20 16.32
C ARG A 389 1.65 -21.08 17.36
N MET A 390 1.95 -21.38 18.63
CA MET A 390 1.88 -20.41 19.73
C MET A 390 2.86 -19.24 19.57
N VAL A 391 3.95 -19.40 18.83
CA VAL A 391 4.87 -18.30 18.51
C VAL A 391 4.16 -17.19 17.74
N TYR A 392 3.38 -17.57 16.74
CA TYR A 392 2.59 -16.62 15.94
C TYR A 392 1.45 -16.04 16.76
N VAL A 393 0.70 -16.89 17.49
CA VAL A 393 -0.47 -16.46 18.28
C VAL A 393 -0.07 -15.44 19.35
N LEU A 394 0.93 -15.78 20.20
CA LEU A 394 1.33 -14.89 21.29
C LEU A 394 2.06 -13.65 20.79
N GLY A 395 2.90 -13.77 19.77
CA GLY A 395 3.57 -12.62 19.15
C GLY A 395 2.56 -11.59 18.63
N MET A 396 1.56 -12.04 17.88
CA MET A 396 0.51 -11.15 17.35
C MET A 396 -0.45 -10.65 18.43
N LEU A 397 -0.81 -11.47 19.40
CA LEU A 397 -1.70 -11.07 20.48
C LEU A 397 -1.08 -9.94 21.31
N PHE A 398 0.18 -10.08 21.70
CA PHE A 398 0.88 -9.07 22.49
C PHE A 398 1.10 -7.79 21.69
N ALA A 399 1.40 -7.89 20.38
CA ALA A 399 1.42 -6.73 19.49
C ALA A 399 0.06 -6.04 19.42
N PHE A 400 -1.03 -6.83 19.26
CA PHE A 400 -2.39 -6.30 19.15
C PHE A 400 -2.83 -5.59 20.42
N CYS A 401 -2.49 -6.09 21.61
CA CYS A 401 -2.87 -5.43 22.87
C CYS A 401 -2.33 -4.00 22.93
N VAL A 402 -1.08 -3.75 22.54
CA VAL A 402 -0.50 -2.41 22.52
C VAL A 402 -1.04 -1.60 21.35
N ALA A 403 -1.10 -2.19 20.16
CA ALA A 403 -1.62 -1.56 18.95
C ALA A 403 -3.09 -1.12 19.10
N PHE A 404 -3.89 -1.86 19.87
CA PHE A 404 -5.26 -1.49 20.19
C PHE A 404 -5.31 -0.19 21.01
N VAL A 405 -4.43 -0.05 22.00
CA VAL A 405 -4.33 1.19 22.80
C VAL A 405 -3.91 2.36 21.93
N ASP A 406 -2.90 2.17 21.05
CA ASP A 406 -2.46 3.18 20.09
C ASP A 406 -3.58 3.62 19.14
N GLY A 407 -4.36 2.65 18.63
CA GLY A 407 -5.50 2.93 17.78
C GLY A 407 -6.60 3.71 18.50
N MET A 408 -6.93 3.34 19.74
CA MET A 408 -7.91 4.07 20.55
C MET A 408 -7.46 5.50 20.85
N GLN A 409 -6.19 5.71 21.19
CA GLN A 409 -5.63 7.06 21.35
C GLN A 409 -5.71 7.86 20.05
N SER A 410 -5.44 7.24 18.91
CA SER A 410 -5.55 7.92 17.60
C SER A 410 -6.99 8.31 17.27
N ALA A 411 -7.98 7.59 17.81
CA ALA A 411 -9.39 7.94 17.75
C ALA A 411 -9.81 9.02 18.77
N GLY A 412 -8.89 9.50 19.61
CA GLY A 412 -9.18 10.47 20.69
C GLY A 412 -9.75 9.84 21.95
N ILE A 413 -9.69 8.50 22.09
CA ILE A 413 -10.22 7.76 23.22
C ILE A 413 -9.08 7.30 24.13
N SER A 414 -9.01 7.85 25.36
CA SER A 414 -8.06 7.38 26.36
C SER A 414 -8.63 6.21 27.14
N LEU A 415 -7.83 5.16 27.33
CA LEU A 415 -8.17 3.99 28.14
C LEU A 415 -7.65 4.10 29.60
N GLY A 416 -7.40 5.32 30.06
CA GLY A 416 -6.97 5.60 31.44
C GLY A 416 -5.69 4.87 31.82
N VAL A 417 -5.72 4.08 32.90
CA VAL A 417 -4.57 3.34 33.45
C VAL A 417 -3.86 2.48 32.40
N VAL A 418 -4.61 1.87 31.47
CA VAL A 418 -4.01 1.03 30.41
C VAL A 418 -3.11 1.88 29.48
N THR A 419 -3.57 3.07 29.15
CA THR A 419 -2.77 4.04 28.35
C THR A 419 -1.50 4.45 29.09
N GLU A 420 -1.59 4.72 30.41
CA GLU A 420 -0.43 5.06 31.23
C GLU A 420 0.61 3.94 31.32
N ILE A 421 0.16 2.70 31.38
CA ILE A 421 1.05 1.51 31.35
C ILE A 421 1.74 1.42 29.99
N CYS A 422 1.00 1.59 28.89
CA CYS A 422 1.56 1.55 27.55
C CYS A 422 2.57 2.68 27.31
N ASN A 423 2.32 3.89 27.83
CA ASN A 423 3.26 5.02 27.75
C ASN A 423 4.62 4.74 28.40
N LYS A 424 4.72 3.76 29.31
CA LYS A 424 6.00 3.33 29.90
C LYS A 424 6.76 2.31 29.07
N LEU A 425 6.15 1.77 28.00
CA LEU A 425 6.82 0.83 27.13
C LEU A 425 7.92 1.53 26.31
N PRO A 426 9.08 0.89 26.14
CA PRO A 426 10.11 1.43 25.26
C PRO A 426 9.57 1.65 23.84
N PHE A 427 9.95 2.77 23.23
CA PHE A 427 9.54 3.18 21.88
C PHE A 427 8.05 3.49 21.71
N TYR A 428 7.27 3.63 22.79
CA TYR A 428 5.85 3.92 22.69
C TYR A 428 5.61 5.31 22.09
N ASP A 429 6.40 6.32 22.47
CA ASP A 429 6.35 7.67 21.90
C ASP A 429 6.66 7.69 20.40
N LEU A 430 7.39 6.68 19.93
CA LEU A 430 7.71 6.47 18.52
C LEU A 430 6.64 5.65 17.77
N ARG A 431 5.51 5.33 18.41
CA ARG A 431 4.47 4.42 17.90
C ARG A 431 4.96 3.00 17.56
N LEU A 432 6.05 2.59 18.18
CA LEU A 432 6.67 1.26 18.06
C LEU A 432 6.65 0.47 19.38
N GLY A 433 5.85 0.91 20.36
CA GLY A 433 5.72 0.25 21.66
C GLY A 433 5.28 -1.22 21.61
N TRP A 434 4.66 -1.63 20.51
CA TRP A 434 4.24 -3.01 20.28
C TRP A 434 5.39 -4.00 19.99
N ILE A 435 6.58 -3.52 19.57
CA ILE A 435 7.69 -4.40 19.11
C ILE A 435 8.19 -5.31 20.24
N ILE A 436 8.47 -4.74 21.42
CA ILE A 436 8.98 -5.52 22.55
C ILE A 436 7.96 -6.53 23.06
N PRO A 437 6.69 -6.14 23.33
CA PRO A 437 5.65 -7.10 23.66
C PRO A 437 5.49 -8.21 22.61
N ALA A 438 5.51 -7.90 21.32
CA ALA A 438 5.47 -8.89 20.25
C ALA A 438 6.63 -9.89 20.32
N ALA A 439 7.85 -9.40 20.53
CA ALA A 439 9.04 -10.25 20.67
C ALA A 439 8.93 -11.15 21.90
N VAL A 440 8.51 -10.61 23.05
CA VAL A 440 8.27 -11.38 24.28
C VAL A 440 7.21 -12.44 24.05
N GLY A 441 6.08 -12.08 23.43
CA GLY A 441 5.02 -13.04 23.09
C GLY A 441 5.52 -14.17 22.18
N ALA A 442 6.29 -13.84 21.15
CA ALA A 442 6.89 -14.83 20.26
C ALA A 442 7.87 -15.77 20.99
N LEU A 443 8.72 -15.25 21.89
CA LEU A 443 9.65 -16.04 22.70
C LEU A 443 8.88 -16.95 23.68
N LEU A 444 7.84 -16.47 24.35
CA LEU A 444 6.98 -17.28 25.19
C LEU A 444 6.30 -18.41 24.41
N GLY A 445 5.96 -18.17 23.15
CA GLY A 445 5.41 -19.19 22.25
C GLY A 445 6.40 -20.31 21.89
N LEU A 446 7.72 -20.12 22.08
CA LEU A 446 8.73 -21.14 21.89
C LEU A 446 8.81 -22.15 23.04
N LEU A 447 8.27 -21.86 24.22
CA LEU A 447 8.33 -22.71 25.40
C LEU A 447 7.70 -24.08 25.14
N PRO A 448 8.29 -25.15 25.69
CA PRO A 448 7.84 -26.53 25.46
C PRO A 448 6.46 -26.85 26.05
N VAL A 449 5.95 -26.00 26.95
CA VAL A 449 4.62 -26.12 27.57
C VAL A 449 3.50 -26.15 26.53
N TRP A 450 3.71 -25.54 25.36
CA TRP A 450 2.73 -25.43 24.27
C TRP A 450 2.77 -26.62 23.30
N LYS A 451 3.33 -27.78 23.68
CA LYS A 451 3.21 -29.00 22.87
C LYS A 451 1.75 -29.47 22.86
N TYR A 452 0.99 -28.96 21.90
CA TYR A 452 -0.36 -29.42 21.63
C TYR A 452 -0.28 -30.79 20.94
N ASN A 453 -0.84 -31.83 21.57
CA ASN A 453 -1.06 -33.13 20.94
C ASN A 453 -1.92 -32.91 19.69
N ARG A 454 -1.38 -33.20 18.51
CA ARG A 454 -2.18 -33.39 17.32
C ARG A 454 -2.98 -34.68 17.51
N GLN A 455 -4.24 -34.58 17.85
CA GLN A 455 -5.23 -35.57 17.49
C GLN A 455 -5.86 -35.21 16.15
#